data_1a6ce7ae5720f6d8ce841f858b0aae9a
#
_entry.id   1a6ce7ae5720f6d8ce841f858b0aae9a
#
_cell.length_a   1.000
_cell.length_b   1.000
_cell.length_c   1.000
_cell.angle_alpha   90.00
_cell.angle_beta   90.00
_cell.angle_gamma   90.00
#
_symmetry.space_group_name_H-M   'P 1'
#
loop_
_entity.id
_entity.type
_entity.pdbx_description
1 polymer ?
#
loop_
_entity_poly.entity_id
_entity_poly.type
_entity_poly.pdbx_seq_one_letter_code
_entity_poly.pdbx_strand_id
1 'polypeptide(L)'
;MTEEEKKAAAEQKQREMEEMMRQAQESYRQEYASMPYDGPVYGCRREELMLPMQDGVRLYTEIFKPEGLAQFPVLIQRSCYPNQQPLYEINGAELTRRGYGYVIQTCRGTGKSEGHWEPNVNERPDGRDTLQWLNDQPWAESIGYFGASYLALTGWAIADIVPPKVKGMMLTVYGTDRFKSAYEKGLFRHDVLTGWAMQNAGHPVTADYLESCRFRPHDKVDEALWGGKLDWYQDWIHATRRTDAYWQQGWWKLLADVPGNTKVPVYIIDAWYDHHFGSAINTYASLSEETKAHSWLDIGCWNHMSQPCIAWG
;
A
#
# COMPACT_ATOMS: atom_id res chain seq x y z
N MET A 1 -34.38 6.52 6.34
CA MET A 1 -33.63 6.93 7.55
C MET A 1 -33.83 8.40 7.80
N THR A 2 -34.21 8.78 9.02
CA THR A 2 -34.27 10.17 9.47
C THR A 2 -32.86 10.76 9.60
N GLU A 3 -32.73 12.08 9.71
CA GLU A 3 -31.43 12.73 9.93
C GLU A 3 -30.80 12.31 11.27
N GLU A 4 -31.57 12.04 12.30
CA GLU A 4 -31.12 11.51 13.58
C GLU A 4 -30.56 10.07 13.43
N GLU A 5 -31.22 9.21 12.68
CA GLU A 5 -30.77 7.84 12.41
C GLU A 5 -29.45 7.85 11.59
N LYS A 6 -29.32 8.75 10.61
CA LYS A 6 -28.08 8.92 9.83
C LYS A 6 -26.92 9.38 10.72
N LYS A 7 -27.18 10.35 11.61
CA LYS A 7 -26.18 10.86 12.54
C LYS A 7 -25.74 9.76 13.53
N ALA A 8 -26.69 9.03 14.11
CA ALA A 8 -26.37 7.92 15.00
C ALA A 8 -25.55 6.81 14.31
N ALA A 9 -25.91 6.47 13.07
CA ALA A 9 -25.15 5.51 12.27
C ALA A 9 -23.71 5.99 11.96
N ALA A 10 -23.54 7.28 11.66
CA ALA A 10 -22.21 7.86 11.44
C ALA A 10 -21.36 7.85 12.72
N GLU A 11 -21.94 8.21 13.86
CA GLU A 11 -21.28 8.15 15.16
C GLU A 11 -20.91 6.72 15.57
N GLN A 12 -21.78 5.76 15.27
CA GLN A 12 -21.49 4.34 15.50
C GLN A 12 -20.32 3.88 14.64
N LYS A 13 -20.33 4.17 13.34
CA LYS A 13 -19.23 3.83 12.42
C LYS A 13 -17.91 4.48 12.83
N GLN A 14 -17.95 5.71 13.32
CA GLN A 14 -16.77 6.40 13.84
C GLN A 14 -16.19 5.67 15.06
N ARG A 15 -17.01 5.29 16.03
CA ARG A 15 -16.58 4.52 17.21
C ARG A 15 -15.98 3.16 16.84
N GLU A 16 -16.60 2.46 15.90
CA GLU A 16 -16.08 1.18 15.40
C GLU A 16 -14.71 1.33 14.73
N MET A 17 -14.52 2.41 13.97
CA MET A 17 -13.23 2.70 13.32
C MET A 17 -12.15 3.07 14.34
N GLU A 18 -12.48 3.85 15.38
CA GLU A 18 -11.56 4.19 16.46
C GLU A 18 -11.15 2.95 17.26
N GLU A 19 -12.11 2.07 17.56
CA GLU A 19 -11.81 0.80 18.26
C GLU A 19 -10.94 -0.13 17.40
N MET A 20 -11.24 -0.25 16.11
CA MET A 20 -10.43 -1.03 15.18
C MET A 20 -8.99 -0.49 15.10
N MET A 21 -8.82 0.84 15.04
CA MET A 21 -7.49 1.46 15.03
C MET A 21 -6.74 1.22 16.36
N ARG A 22 -7.43 1.27 17.48
CA ARG A 22 -6.85 0.96 18.80
C ARG A 22 -6.36 -0.49 18.87
N GLN A 23 -7.15 -1.43 18.38
CA GLN A 23 -6.78 -2.84 18.32
C GLN A 23 -5.58 -3.08 17.39
N ALA A 24 -5.56 -2.41 16.24
CA ALA A 24 -4.43 -2.48 15.32
C ALA A 24 -3.13 -1.94 15.95
N GLN A 25 -3.20 -0.81 16.66
CA GLN A 25 -2.03 -0.27 17.37
C GLN A 25 -1.51 -1.23 18.45
N GLU A 26 -2.41 -1.86 19.19
CA GLU A 26 -2.03 -2.84 20.21
C GLU A 26 -1.38 -4.07 19.57
N SER A 27 -1.95 -4.58 18.48
CA SER A 27 -1.37 -5.69 17.72
C SER A 27 0.04 -5.37 17.22
N TYR A 28 0.26 -4.18 16.66
CA TYR A 28 1.60 -3.74 16.21
C TYR A 28 2.61 -3.71 17.37
N ARG A 29 2.22 -3.15 18.53
CA ARG A 29 3.12 -3.11 19.70
C ARG A 29 3.44 -4.50 20.22
N GLN A 30 2.46 -5.40 20.27
CA GLN A 30 2.67 -6.79 20.71
C GLN A 30 3.58 -7.53 19.74
N GLU A 31 3.42 -7.33 18.45
CA GLU A 31 4.26 -7.92 17.41
C GLU A 31 5.72 -7.46 17.60
N TYR A 32 5.98 -6.15 17.71
CA TYR A 32 7.32 -5.65 17.98
C TYR A 32 7.90 -6.13 19.31
N ALA A 33 7.08 -6.23 20.35
CA ALA A 33 7.51 -6.73 21.65
C ALA A 33 7.88 -8.22 21.62
N SER A 34 7.28 -8.99 20.73
CA SER A 34 7.59 -10.41 20.54
C SER A 34 8.87 -10.66 19.74
N MET A 35 9.37 -9.66 19.01
CA MET A 35 10.62 -9.76 18.24
C MET A 35 11.83 -9.77 19.16
N PRO A 36 12.67 -10.80 19.14
CA PRO A 36 13.93 -10.78 19.88
C PRO A 36 14.81 -9.62 19.40
N TYR A 37 15.31 -8.84 20.35
CA TYR A 37 16.28 -7.78 20.08
C TYR A 37 17.18 -7.57 21.28
N ASP A 38 18.46 -7.81 21.10
CA ASP A 38 19.53 -7.67 22.10
C ASP A 38 20.57 -6.60 21.73
N GLY A 39 20.32 -5.85 20.65
CA GLY A 39 21.19 -4.80 20.16
C GLY A 39 21.08 -3.48 20.96
N PRO A 40 21.88 -2.47 20.60
CA PRO A 40 21.79 -1.13 21.17
C PRO A 40 20.42 -0.48 20.93
N VAL A 41 19.93 0.26 21.92
CA VAL A 41 18.66 0.99 21.86
C VAL A 41 18.94 2.47 21.61
N TYR A 42 18.29 3.05 20.60
CA TYR A 42 18.47 4.44 20.20
C TYR A 42 17.22 5.27 20.49
N GLY A 43 17.41 6.57 20.73
CA GLY A 43 16.33 7.55 20.71
C GLY A 43 15.81 7.79 19.29
N CYS A 44 14.69 8.49 19.19
CA CYS A 44 14.03 8.77 17.91
C CYS A 44 13.91 10.28 17.66
N ARG A 45 14.50 10.76 16.57
CA ARG A 45 14.28 12.12 16.07
C ARG A 45 13.35 12.07 14.86
N ARG A 46 12.23 12.78 14.93
CA ARG A 46 11.25 12.91 13.85
C ARG A 46 11.45 14.23 13.10
N GLU A 47 11.38 14.15 11.79
CA GLU A 47 11.41 15.29 10.86
C GLU A 47 10.24 15.17 9.88
N GLU A 48 9.68 16.30 9.47
CA GLU A 48 8.62 16.37 8.45
C GLU A 48 9.07 17.29 7.32
N LEU A 49 8.75 16.94 6.09
CA LEU A 49 9.01 17.79 4.93
C LEU A 49 7.97 17.57 3.84
N MET A 50 7.84 18.58 2.98
CA MET A 50 7.10 18.51 1.72
C MET A 50 8.10 18.27 0.60
N LEU A 51 8.29 16.98 0.22
CA LEU A 51 9.26 16.58 -0.78
C LEU A 51 8.75 16.92 -2.20
N PRO A 52 9.46 17.78 -2.97
CA PRO A 52 9.04 18.12 -4.32
C PRO A 52 9.31 16.94 -5.29
N MET A 53 8.32 16.61 -6.11
CA MET A 53 8.44 15.71 -7.25
C MET A 53 8.92 16.50 -8.49
N GLN A 54 9.34 15.81 -9.55
CA GLN A 54 9.84 16.45 -10.77
C GLN A 54 8.85 17.40 -11.42
N ASP A 55 7.55 17.16 -11.27
CA ASP A 55 6.47 18.01 -11.79
C ASP A 55 6.09 19.18 -10.86
N GLY A 56 6.79 19.34 -9.75
CA GLY A 56 6.61 20.40 -8.77
C GLY A 56 5.56 20.14 -7.70
N VAL A 57 4.78 19.06 -7.78
CA VAL A 57 3.87 18.64 -6.71
C VAL A 57 4.68 18.20 -5.51
N ARG A 58 4.26 18.60 -4.30
CA ARG A 58 4.99 18.28 -3.07
C ARG A 58 4.26 17.23 -2.26
N LEU A 59 5.01 16.19 -1.85
CA LEU A 59 4.46 15.07 -1.08
C LEU A 59 4.91 15.14 0.37
N TYR A 60 3.95 15.02 1.28
CA TYR A 60 4.21 14.99 2.71
C TYR A 60 4.98 13.73 3.09
N THR A 61 6.12 13.92 3.70
CA THR A 61 7.07 12.87 4.05
C THR A 61 7.51 13.05 5.49
N GLU A 62 7.40 12.00 6.29
CA GLU A 62 7.93 11.95 7.64
C GLU A 62 9.16 11.03 7.68
N ILE A 63 10.14 11.45 8.45
CA ILE A 63 11.40 10.74 8.60
C ILE A 63 11.67 10.57 10.10
N PHE A 64 11.85 9.32 10.49
CA PHE A 64 12.25 8.94 11.82
C PHE A 64 13.70 8.48 11.77
N LYS A 65 14.58 9.09 12.55
CA LYS A 65 16.04 8.85 12.56
C LYS A 65 16.49 8.37 13.92
N PRO A 66 17.32 7.32 14.02
CA PRO A 66 17.94 6.93 15.28
C PRO A 66 18.90 8.00 15.74
N GLU A 67 18.79 8.42 17.01
CA GLU A 67 19.67 9.42 17.60
C GLU A 67 21.08 8.86 17.80
N GLY A 68 22.09 9.70 17.56
CA GLY A 68 23.50 9.34 17.78
C GLY A 68 24.15 8.58 16.63
N LEU A 69 23.42 8.20 15.58
CA LEU A 69 23.98 7.58 14.38
C LEU A 69 24.08 8.59 13.23
N ALA A 70 25.24 8.64 12.57
CA ALA A 70 25.47 9.48 11.41
C ALA A 70 24.96 8.85 10.12
N GLN A 71 25.00 7.52 10.01
CA GLN A 71 24.50 6.71 8.89
C GLN A 71 23.81 5.47 9.44
N PHE A 72 22.75 5.04 8.79
CA PHE A 72 21.94 3.89 9.20
C PHE A 72 21.15 3.32 8.01
N PRO A 73 20.78 2.03 8.05
CA PRO A 73 19.84 1.46 7.09
C PRO A 73 18.47 2.11 7.24
N VAL A 74 17.77 2.31 6.13
CA VAL A 74 16.47 3.00 6.09
C VAL A 74 15.41 2.09 5.52
N LEU A 75 14.27 2.03 6.18
CA LEU A 75 13.07 1.38 5.66
C LEU A 75 12.07 2.45 5.19
N ILE A 76 11.48 2.26 4.02
CA ILE A 76 10.52 3.21 3.45
C ILE A 76 9.20 2.53 3.10
N GLN A 77 8.12 3.28 3.32
CA GLN A 77 6.76 2.99 2.83
C GLN A 77 6.16 4.23 2.16
N ARG A 78 5.26 4.00 1.20
CA ARG A 78 4.39 5.02 0.63
C ARG A 78 2.94 4.57 0.77
N SER A 79 2.06 5.46 1.24
CA SER A 79 0.69 5.11 1.61
C SER A 79 -0.35 6.11 1.12
N CYS A 80 -1.49 5.60 0.66
CA CYS A 80 -2.68 6.41 0.39
C CYS A 80 -3.63 6.50 1.59
N TYR A 81 -3.28 5.94 2.74
CA TYR A 81 -4.13 5.83 3.92
C TYR A 81 -3.70 6.77 5.06
N PRO A 82 -4.07 8.07 5.02
CA PRO A 82 -3.67 9.02 6.05
C PRO A 82 -4.24 8.69 7.45
N ASN A 83 -5.33 7.95 7.51
CA ASN A 83 -5.94 7.47 8.75
C ASN A 83 -5.12 6.40 9.47
N GLN A 84 -4.10 5.81 8.83
CA GLN A 84 -3.17 4.85 9.44
C GLN A 84 -1.95 5.51 10.09
N GLN A 85 -1.90 6.84 10.17
CA GLN A 85 -0.82 7.59 10.78
C GLN A 85 -0.36 7.05 12.14
N PRO A 86 -1.24 6.64 13.08
CA PRO A 86 -0.81 6.09 14.36
C PRO A 86 0.00 4.80 14.26
N LEU A 87 -0.20 3.98 13.21
CA LEU A 87 0.58 2.77 12.96
C LEU A 87 1.97 3.12 12.40
N TYR A 88 2.06 4.14 11.56
CA TYR A 88 3.35 4.62 11.02
C TYR A 88 4.22 5.22 12.12
N GLU A 89 3.63 5.88 13.12
CA GLU A 89 4.34 6.39 14.28
C GLU A 89 4.92 5.25 15.16
N ILE A 90 4.18 4.15 15.31
CA ILE A 90 4.68 2.95 16.01
C ILE A 90 5.85 2.36 15.21
N ASN A 91 5.73 2.17 13.91
CA ASN A 91 6.83 1.71 13.06
C ASN A 91 8.06 2.62 13.20
N GLY A 92 7.87 3.94 13.12
CA GLY A 92 8.94 4.92 13.28
C GLY A 92 9.67 4.78 14.60
N ALA A 93 8.95 4.71 15.71
CA ALA A 93 9.52 4.57 17.04
C ALA A 93 10.26 3.23 17.22
N GLU A 94 9.65 2.13 16.80
CA GLU A 94 10.21 0.80 17.02
C GLU A 94 11.39 0.48 16.09
N LEU A 95 11.35 0.94 14.85
CA LEU A 95 12.46 0.77 13.92
C LEU A 95 13.67 1.64 14.31
N THR A 96 13.43 2.90 14.67
CA THR A 96 14.55 3.77 15.13
C THR A 96 15.17 3.29 16.43
N ARG A 97 14.37 2.75 17.35
CA ARG A 97 14.86 2.12 18.56
C ARG A 97 15.86 0.99 18.27
N ARG A 98 15.74 0.33 17.12
CA ARG A 98 16.60 -0.76 16.63
C ARG A 98 17.71 -0.31 15.69
N GLY A 99 17.91 1.01 15.53
CA GLY A 99 18.97 1.57 14.69
C GLY A 99 18.63 1.71 13.21
N TYR A 100 17.36 1.51 12.81
CA TYR A 100 16.90 1.77 11.45
C TYR A 100 16.30 3.17 11.35
N GLY A 101 16.54 3.86 10.24
CA GLY A 101 15.69 4.98 9.85
C GLY A 101 14.36 4.48 9.28
N TYR A 102 13.31 5.26 9.44
CA TYR A 102 12.03 4.97 8.82
C TYR A 102 11.51 6.21 8.08
N VAL A 103 11.07 6.00 6.83
CA VAL A 103 10.47 7.05 6.00
C VAL A 103 9.06 6.61 5.62
N ILE A 104 8.08 7.46 5.89
CA ILE A 104 6.70 7.29 5.40
C ILE A 104 6.31 8.51 4.59
N GLN A 105 5.84 8.27 3.37
CA GLN A 105 5.34 9.31 2.48
C GLN A 105 3.87 9.05 2.15
N THR A 106 3.02 10.08 2.28
CA THR A 106 1.65 9.98 1.78
C THR A 106 1.62 10.18 0.26
N CYS A 107 0.83 9.35 -0.43
CA CYS A 107 0.66 9.44 -1.87
C CYS A 107 0.06 10.79 -2.28
N ARG A 108 0.30 11.19 -3.51
CA ARG A 108 -0.23 12.42 -4.13
C ARG A 108 -1.73 12.57 -3.88
N GLY A 109 -2.17 13.75 -3.44
CA GLY A 109 -3.57 14.06 -3.17
C GLY A 109 -4.16 13.35 -1.94
N THR A 110 -3.34 12.73 -1.08
CA THR A 110 -3.79 12.11 0.17
C THR A 110 -3.15 12.77 1.38
N GLY A 111 -3.84 12.79 2.50
CA GLY A 111 -3.36 13.39 3.74
C GLY A 111 -2.94 14.85 3.56
N LYS A 112 -1.66 15.16 3.84
CA LYS A 112 -1.08 16.49 3.67
C LYS A 112 -0.36 16.66 2.32
N SER A 113 -0.30 15.63 1.47
CA SER A 113 0.31 15.71 0.14
C SER A 113 -0.53 16.52 -0.82
N GLU A 114 0.13 17.31 -1.66
CA GLU A 114 -0.50 18.11 -2.72
C GLU A 114 -0.95 17.23 -3.91
N GLY A 115 -1.65 17.88 -4.85
CA GLY A 115 -2.10 17.27 -6.09
C GLY A 115 -3.45 16.59 -5.97
N HIS A 116 -3.74 15.72 -6.93
CA HIS A 116 -4.96 14.94 -6.99
C HIS A 116 -4.62 13.44 -6.96
N TRP A 117 -5.33 12.69 -6.13
CA TRP A 117 -5.16 11.25 -6.06
C TRP A 117 -6.10 10.55 -7.05
N GLU A 118 -5.49 9.75 -7.88
CA GLU A 118 -6.14 8.73 -8.67
C GLU A 118 -5.41 7.42 -8.42
N PRO A 119 -6.11 6.34 -8.04
CA PRO A 119 -5.45 5.09 -7.68
C PRO A 119 -4.49 4.59 -8.77
N ASN A 120 -3.26 4.31 -8.37
CA ASN A 120 -2.20 3.70 -9.19
C ASN A 120 -1.54 4.60 -10.25
N VAL A 121 -2.08 5.75 -10.56
CA VAL A 121 -1.62 6.55 -11.73
C VAL A 121 -0.25 7.20 -11.49
N ASN A 122 -0.04 7.78 -10.31
CA ASN A 122 1.18 8.54 -10.01
C ASN A 122 2.22 7.77 -9.17
N GLU A 123 1.96 6.50 -8.84
CA GLU A 123 2.80 5.76 -7.88
C GLU A 123 4.22 5.52 -8.40
N ARG A 124 4.37 5.31 -9.72
CA ARG A 124 5.68 5.09 -10.33
C ARG A 124 6.54 6.36 -10.42
N PRO A 125 6.09 7.48 -11.01
CA PRO A 125 6.90 8.69 -11.05
C PRO A 125 7.22 9.23 -9.65
N ASP A 126 6.24 9.29 -8.76
CA ASP A 126 6.43 9.78 -7.40
C ASP A 126 7.37 8.88 -6.58
N GLY A 127 7.22 7.56 -6.73
CA GLY A 127 8.08 6.59 -6.06
C GLY A 127 9.53 6.65 -6.54
N ARG A 128 9.75 6.83 -7.85
CA ARG A 128 11.08 7.03 -8.43
C ARG A 128 11.75 8.28 -7.85
N ASP A 129 11.05 9.41 -7.86
CA ASP A 129 11.60 10.67 -7.38
C ASP A 129 11.91 10.61 -5.89
N THR A 130 11.04 9.97 -5.10
CA THR A 130 11.24 9.76 -3.67
C THR A 130 12.44 8.87 -3.37
N LEU A 131 12.56 7.73 -4.06
CA LEU A 131 13.71 6.84 -3.85
C LEU A 131 15.02 7.47 -4.32
N GLN A 132 15.02 8.23 -5.41
CA GLN A 132 16.22 8.96 -5.84
C GLN A 132 16.63 9.99 -4.79
N TRP A 133 15.69 10.78 -4.28
CA TRP A 133 15.97 11.72 -3.19
C TRP A 133 16.54 11.00 -1.96
N LEU A 134 15.96 9.87 -1.56
CA LEU A 134 16.43 9.10 -0.39
C LEU A 134 17.82 8.49 -0.64
N ASN A 135 18.09 8.01 -1.86
CA ASN A 135 19.40 7.51 -2.26
C ASN A 135 20.51 8.55 -2.12
N ASP A 136 20.19 9.81 -2.35
CA ASP A 136 21.15 10.92 -2.31
C ASP A 136 21.38 11.44 -0.88
N GLN A 137 20.62 10.96 0.11
CA GLN A 137 20.81 11.37 1.49
C GLN A 137 22.11 10.76 2.08
N PRO A 138 22.97 11.59 2.69
CA PRO A 138 24.24 11.11 3.26
C PRO A 138 24.05 10.20 4.49
N TRP A 139 22.91 10.31 5.17
CA TRP A 139 22.57 9.49 6.34
C TRP A 139 21.94 8.13 5.96
N ALA A 140 21.47 7.93 4.74
CA ALA A 140 20.95 6.65 4.28
C ALA A 140 22.10 5.76 3.82
N GLU A 141 22.44 4.72 4.58
CA GLU A 141 23.47 3.73 4.25
C GLU A 141 22.96 2.75 3.20
N SER A 142 21.82 2.18 3.44
CA SER A 142 21.08 1.28 2.54
C SER A 142 19.57 1.52 2.69
N ILE A 143 18.80 1.06 1.72
CA ILE A 143 17.34 1.26 1.69
C ILE A 143 16.67 -0.09 1.51
N GLY A 144 15.68 -0.37 2.36
CA GLY A 144 14.69 -1.43 2.19
C GLY A 144 13.32 -0.83 1.93
N TYR A 145 12.57 -1.38 1.00
CA TYR A 145 11.17 -1.02 0.81
C TYR A 145 10.26 -2.08 1.42
N PHE A 146 9.22 -1.70 2.14
CA PHE A 146 8.25 -2.67 2.61
C PHE A 146 6.82 -2.12 2.53
N GLY A 147 5.84 -3.00 2.40
CA GLY A 147 4.45 -2.59 2.39
C GLY A 147 3.48 -3.74 2.16
N ALA A 148 2.25 -3.55 2.63
CA ALA A 148 1.16 -4.47 2.45
C ALA A 148 0.05 -3.85 1.58
N SER A 149 -0.63 -4.65 0.75
CA SER A 149 -1.76 -4.20 -0.06
C SER A 149 -1.35 -3.03 -0.98
N TYR A 150 -2.02 -1.89 -0.90
CA TYR A 150 -1.66 -0.71 -1.71
C TYR A 150 -0.23 -0.22 -1.46
N LEU A 151 0.30 -0.36 -0.25
CA LEU A 151 1.70 -0.01 0.04
C LEU A 151 2.68 -0.98 -0.65
N ALA A 152 2.27 -2.23 -0.89
CA ALA A 152 3.04 -3.15 -1.73
C ALA A 152 2.93 -2.78 -3.21
N LEU A 153 1.74 -2.34 -3.68
CA LEU A 153 1.61 -1.80 -5.04
C LEU A 153 2.58 -0.65 -5.29
N THR A 154 2.68 0.32 -4.36
CA THR A 154 3.60 1.46 -4.51
C THR A 154 5.06 1.01 -4.57
N GLY A 155 5.41 -0.11 -3.94
CA GLY A 155 6.71 -0.78 -4.08
C GLY A 155 6.87 -1.46 -5.45
N TRP A 156 5.90 -2.27 -5.87
CA TRP A 156 5.93 -2.90 -7.18
C TRP A 156 6.01 -1.88 -8.33
N ALA A 157 5.37 -0.72 -8.17
CA ALA A 157 5.39 0.34 -9.16
C ALA A 157 6.82 0.78 -9.59
N ILE A 158 7.82 0.53 -8.76
CA ILE A 158 9.19 1.01 -8.91
C ILE A 158 10.25 -0.08 -8.83
N ALA A 159 9.89 -1.35 -8.60
CA ALA A 159 10.82 -2.42 -8.28
C ALA A 159 11.89 -2.68 -9.37
N ASP A 160 11.61 -2.34 -10.63
CA ASP A 160 12.52 -2.47 -11.76
C ASP A 160 13.39 -1.22 -12.02
N ILE A 161 13.17 -0.12 -11.30
CA ILE A 161 13.88 1.17 -11.48
C ILE A 161 14.49 1.73 -10.20
N VAL A 162 14.74 0.89 -9.20
CA VAL A 162 15.27 1.32 -7.92
C VAL A 162 16.73 1.78 -8.00
N PRO A 163 17.14 2.81 -7.22
CA PRO A 163 18.51 3.28 -7.17
C PRO A 163 19.43 2.31 -6.38
N PRO A 164 20.76 2.46 -6.48
CA PRO A 164 21.74 1.48 -5.97
C PRO A 164 21.72 1.18 -4.48
N LYS A 165 21.25 2.14 -3.64
CA LYS A 165 21.16 1.91 -2.19
C LYS A 165 19.98 0.98 -1.82
N VAL A 166 19.00 0.77 -2.70
CA VAL A 166 17.92 -0.20 -2.43
C VAL A 166 18.49 -1.62 -2.51
N LYS A 167 18.34 -2.37 -1.41
CA LYS A 167 18.94 -3.71 -1.25
C LYS A 167 17.93 -4.84 -1.28
N GLY A 168 16.66 -4.54 -1.09
CA GLY A 168 15.59 -5.52 -1.13
C GLY A 168 14.23 -4.88 -0.84
N MET A 169 13.19 -5.63 -1.14
CA MET A 169 11.80 -5.20 -0.95
C MET A 169 10.99 -6.33 -0.32
N MET A 170 10.14 -5.99 0.65
CA MET A 170 9.16 -6.89 1.23
C MET A 170 7.76 -6.40 0.86
N LEU A 171 7.09 -7.14 -0.01
CA LEU A 171 5.83 -6.72 -0.63
C LEU A 171 4.76 -7.77 -0.37
N THR A 172 3.81 -7.44 0.50
CA THR A 172 2.88 -8.43 1.06
C THR A 172 1.45 -8.20 0.58
N VAL A 173 0.70 -9.29 0.44
CA VAL A 173 -0.72 -9.33 0.05
C VAL A 173 -1.06 -8.45 -1.14
N TYR A 174 -0.22 -8.52 -2.17
CA TYR A 174 -0.42 -7.85 -3.45
C TYR A 174 0.41 -8.51 -4.56
N GLY A 175 -0.15 -8.52 -5.78
CA GLY A 175 0.55 -8.95 -6.98
C GLY A 175 0.33 -7.99 -8.16
N THR A 176 1.20 -8.09 -9.16
CA THR A 176 1.22 -7.19 -10.31
C THR A 176 0.22 -7.56 -11.40
N ASP A 177 -0.38 -8.75 -11.36
CA ASP A 177 -1.47 -9.16 -12.25
C ASP A 177 -2.81 -8.58 -11.76
N ARG A 178 -3.07 -7.32 -12.07
CA ARG A 178 -4.26 -6.61 -11.59
C ARG A 178 -5.57 -7.21 -12.09
N PHE A 179 -5.62 -7.72 -13.30
CA PHE A 179 -6.82 -8.40 -13.80
C PHE A 179 -7.19 -9.61 -12.93
N LYS A 180 -6.20 -10.41 -12.50
CA LYS A 180 -6.43 -11.56 -11.63
C LYS A 180 -6.96 -11.16 -10.26
N SER A 181 -6.55 -10.00 -9.77
CA SER A 181 -7.08 -9.43 -8.51
C SER A 181 -8.48 -8.83 -8.67
N ALA A 182 -8.82 -8.32 -9.88
CA ALA A 182 -10.10 -7.66 -10.13
C ALA A 182 -11.22 -8.64 -10.53
N TYR A 183 -10.85 -9.74 -11.19
CA TYR A 183 -11.80 -10.71 -11.72
C TYR A 183 -11.44 -12.13 -11.33
N GLU A 184 -12.38 -12.85 -10.73
CA GLU A 184 -12.26 -14.28 -10.45
C GLU A 184 -13.26 -15.06 -11.32
N LYS A 185 -12.74 -15.93 -12.20
CA LYS A 185 -13.55 -16.75 -13.14
C LYS A 185 -14.56 -15.94 -13.96
N GLY A 186 -14.18 -14.72 -14.34
CA GLY A 186 -15.02 -13.80 -15.12
C GLY A 186 -16.02 -12.98 -14.29
N LEU A 187 -16.02 -13.10 -12.97
CA LEU A 187 -16.86 -12.31 -12.07
C LEU A 187 -16.02 -11.20 -11.43
N PHE A 188 -16.56 -9.97 -11.44
CA PHE A 188 -15.93 -8.85 -10.75
C PHE A 188 -15.93 -9.04 -9.24
N ARG A 189 -14.81 -8.76 -8.60
CA ARG A 189 -14.59 -8.95 -7.16
C ARG A 189 -15.24 -7.85 -6.33
N HIS A 190 -16.58 -7.89 -6.23
CA HIS A 190 -17.33 -6.98 -5.35
C HIS A 190 -16.91 -7.08 -3.89
N ASP A 191 -16.55 -8.29 -3.45
CA ASP A 191 -16.07 -8.57 -2.09
C ASP A 191 -14.90 -7.69 -1.64
N VAL A 192 -14.14 -7.15 -2.60
CA VAL A 192 -13.00 -6.30 -2.32
C VAL A 192 -13.15 -4.93 -2.96
N LEU A 193 -13.30 -4.90 -4.30
CA LEU A 193 -13.12 -3.67 -5.06
C LEU A 193 -14.25 -2.66 -4.85
N THR A 194 -15.48 -3.13 -4.66
CA THR A 194 -16.61 -2.23 -4.36
C THR A 194 -16.43 -1.56 -2.99
N GLY A 195 -16.12 -2.34 -1.95
CA GLY A 195 -15.86 -1.80 -0.62
C GLY A 195 -14.66 -0.85 -0.59
N TRP A 196 -13.57 -1.22 -1.26
CA TRP A 196 -12.39 -0.39 -1.36
C TRP A 196 -12.67 0.92 -2.11
N ALA A 197 -13.46 0.88 -3.20
CA ALA A 197 -13.87 2.06 -3.95
C ALA A 197 -14.72 3.02 -3.11
N MET A 198 -15.68 2.49 -2.36
CA MET A 198 -16.49 3.29 -1.42
C MET A 198 -15.65 4.00 -0.36
N GLN A 199 -14.63 3.31 0.18
CA GLN A 199 -13.74 3.88 1.20
C GLN A 199 -12.79 4.95 0.63
N ASN A 200 -12.45 4.86 -0.64
CA ASN A 200 -11.44 5.70 -1.30
C ASN A 200 -12.04 6.59 -2.40
N ALA A 201 -13.32 6.91 -2.32
CA ALA A 201 -14.03 7.73 -3.30
C ALA A 201 -13.59 9.22 -3.32
N GLY A 202 -12.76 9.66 -2.37
CA GLY A 202 -12.37 11.07 -2.22
C GLY A 202 -13.41 11.94 -1.51
N HIS A 203 -14.55 11.37 -1.17
CA HIS A 203 -15.62 11.98 -0.41
C HIS A 203 -16.34 10.93 0.45
N PRO A 204 -17.07 11.32 1.50
CA PRO A 204 -17.81 10.36 2.32
C PRO A 204 -18.89 9.62 1.55
N VAL A 205 -18.83 8.29 1.55
CA VAL A 205 -19.88 7.41 1.02
C VAL A 205 -20.65 6.81 2.19
N THR A 206 -21.95 7.14 2.27
CA THR A 206 -22.84 6.69 3.35
C THR A 206 -23.73 5.50 2.96
N ALA A 207 -23.69 5.07 1.71
CA ALA A 207 -24.43 3.92 1.22
C ALA A 207 -24.00 2.62 1.93
N ASP A 208 -24.95 1.69 2.07
CA ASP A 208 -24.65 0.35 2.57
C ASP A 208 -23.84 -0.45 1.53
N TYR A 209 -22.86 -1.20 2.02
CA TYR A 209 -21.98 -2.00 1.17
C TYR A 209 -22.74 -3.10 0.39
N LEU A 210 -23.65 -3.83 1.06
CA LEU A 210 -24.40 -4.91 0.40
C LEU A 210 -25.43 -4.36 -0.58
N GLU A 211 -26.05 -3.21 -0.26
CA GLU A 211 -26.91 -2.49 -1.19
C GLU A 211 -26.13 -2.07 -2.42
N SER A 212 -24.93 -1.51 -2.25
CA SER A 212 -24.04 -1.12 -3.35
C SER A 212 -23.66 -2.32 -4.23
N CYS A 213 -23.32 -3.46 -3.64
CA CYS A 213 -23.00 -4.68 -4.39
C CYS A 213 -24.20 -5.24 -5.18
N ARG A 214 -25.41 -5.04 -4.68
CA ARG A 214 -26.66 -5.52 -5.31
C ARG A 214 -27.28 -4.55 -6.32
N PHE A 215 -26.86 -3.30 -6.30
CA PHE A 215 -27.39 -2.26 -7.18
C PHE A 215 -27.23 -2.64 -8.66
N ARG A 216 -28.30 -2.42 -9.46
CA ARG A 216 -28.28 -2.73 -10.91
C ARG A 216 -28.95 -1.60 -11.69
N PRO A 217 -28.39 -1.23 -12.86
CA PRO A 217 -27.13 -1.72 -13.39
C PRO A 217 -25.94 -1.23 -12.55
N HIS A 218 -24.94 -2.09 -12.35
CA HIS A 218 -23.85 -1.81 -11.40
C HIS A 218 -22.96 -0.64 -11.81
N ASP A 219 -22.84 -0.36 -13.09
CA ASP A 219 -22.12 0.79 -13.67
C ASP A 219 -22.75 2.16 -13.36
N LYS A 220 -23.84 2.19 -12.59
CA LYS A 220 -24.48 3.41 -12.10
C LYS A 220 -24.45 3.55 -10.57
N VAL A 221 -23.80 2.64 -9.88
CA VAL A 221 -23.84 2.59 -8.41
C VAL A 221 -23.20 3.81 -7.77
N ASP A 222 -22.07 4.29 -8.30
CA ASP A 222 -21.32 5.42 -7.80
C ASP A 222 -22.12 6.75 -7.96
N GLU A 223 -22.73 6.99 -9.11
CA GLU A 223 -23.60 8.15 -9.32
C GLU A 223 -24.89 8.07 -8.47
N ALA A 224 -25.47 6.86 -8.38
CA ALA A 224 -26.79 6.70 -7.74
C ALA A 224 -26.72 6.64 -6.21
N LEU A 225 -25.70 6.01 -5.65
CA LEU A 225 -25.62 5.72 -4.21
C LEU A 225 -24.42 6.38 -3.51
N TRP A 226 -23.31 6.66 -4.22
CA TRP A 226 -22.08 7.13 -3.58
C TRP A 226 -21.87 8.64 -3.68
N GLY A 227 -22.70 9.34 -4.44
CA GLY A 227 -22.67 10.80 -4.53
C GLY A 227 -21.85 11.37 -5.68
N GLY A 228 -21.29 10.54 -6.57
CA GLY A 228 -20.58 10.98 -7.75
C GLY A 228 -19.89 9.85 -8.49
N LYS A 229 -19.62 10.11 -9.78
CA LYS A 229 -18.93 9.16 -10.66
C LYS A 229 -17.46 9.01 -10.27
N LEU A 230 -16.99 7.77 -10.21
CA LEU A 230 -15.58 7.43 -10.02
C LEU A 230 -15.04 6.81 -11.32
N ASP A 231 -14.41 7.62 -12.17
CA ASP A 231 -13.96 7.18 -13.51
C ASP A 231 -13.04 5.95 -13.44
N TRP A 232 -12.10 5.91 -12.50
CA TRP A 232 -11.21 4.77 -12.30
C TRP A 232 -11.95 3.49 -11.85
N TYR A 233 -13.07 3.60 -11.13
CA TYR A 233 -13.91 2.46 -10.77
C TYR A 233 -14.74 1.98 -11.98
N GLN A 234 -15.26 2.92 -12.77
CA GLN A 234 -15.94 2.62 -14.02
C GLN A 234 -15.04 1.86 -14.99
N ASP A 235 -13.77 2.24 -15.11
CA ASP A 235 -12.80 1.52 -15.92
C ASP A 235 -12.63 0.07 -15.45
N TRP A 236 -12.59 -0.17 -14.15
CA TRP A 236 -12.47 -1.53 -13.61
C TRP A 236 -13.67 -2.40 -13.94
N ILE A 237 -14.89 -1.89 -13.82
CA ILE A 237 -16.10 -2.69 -14.05
C ILE A 237 -16.45 -2.87 -15.53
N HIS A 238 -15.95 -2.02 -16.41
CA HIS A 238 -16.17 -2.14 -17.85
C HIS A 238 -15.12 -3.01 -18.55
N ALA A 239 -13.90 -3.06 -18.05
CA ALA A 239 -12.83 -3.89 -18.62
C ALA A 239 -12.93 -5.35 -18.14
N THR A 240 -13.94 -6.07 -18.65
CA THR A 240 -14.36 -7.38 -18.13
C THR A 240 -13.53 -8.56 -18.62
N ARG A 241 -12.65 -8.36 -19.61
CA ARG A 241 -11.83 -9.40 -20.21
C ARG A 241 -10.36 -9.07 -20.06
N ARG A 242 -9.55 -10.09 -19.76
CA ARG A 242 -8.08 -9.94 -19.71
C ARG A 242 -7.49 -9.32 -20.98
N THR A 243 -8.12 -9.54 -22.14
CA THR A 243 -7.70 -9.03 -23.44
C THR A 243 -8.12 -7.58 -23.69
N ASP A 244 -8.91 -6.98 -22.83
CA ASP A 244 -9.34 -5.59 -23.00
C ASP A 244 -8.13 -4.65 -22.93
N ALA A 245 -8.14 -3.60 -23.76
CA ALA A 245 -7.03 -2.65 -23.89
C ALA A 245 -6.63 -2.05 -22.54
N TYR A 246 -7.56 -1.83 -21.64
CA TYR A 246 -7.32 -1.33 -20.30
C TYR A 246 -6.26 -2.15 -19.54
N TRP A 247 -6.28 -3.49 -19.63
CA TRP A 247 -5.34 -4.36 -18.95
C TRP A 247 -4.06 -4.65 -19.77
N GLN A 248 -4.11 -4.47 -21.09
CA GLN A 248 -3.04 -4.83 -22.01
C GLN A 248 -2.17 -3.65 -22.45
N GLN A 249 -2.49 -2.44 -22.01
CA GLN A 249 -1.79 -1.20 -22.37
C GLN A 249 -1.54 -0.33 -21.14
N GLY A 250 -0.69 0.68 -21.32
CA GLY A 250 -0.44 1.68 -20.29
C GLY A 250 0.08 1.10 -18.96
N TRP A 251 -0.42 1.66 -17.88
CA TRP A 251 0.06 1.38 -16.52
C TRP A 251 -0.05 -0.10 -16.10
N TRP A 252 -1.20 -0.73 -16.37
CA TRP A 252 -1.41 -2.11 -15.92
C TRP A 252 -0.53 -3.12 -16.65
N LYS A 253 -0.27 -2.88 -17.94
CA LYS A 253 0.70 -3.68 -18.70
C LYS A 253 2.12 -3.47 -18.18
N LEU A 254 2.49 -2.22 -17.92
CA LEU A 254 3.79 -1.89 -17.34
C LEU A 254 3.98 -2.58 -15.99
N LEU A 255 2.99 -2.49 -15.09
CA LEU A 255 3.05 -3.13 -13.78
C LEU A 255 3.21 -4.65 -13.89
N ALA A 256 2.51 -5.28 -14.82
CA ALA A 256 2.63 -6.73 -15.07
C ALA A 256 4.04 -7.14 -15.55
N ASP A 257 4.77 -6.24 -16.20
CA ASP A 257 6.13 -6.50 -16.72
C ASP A 257 7.24 -6.21 -15.67
N VAL A 258 6.93 -5.44 -14.63
CA VAL A 258 7.90 -5.05 -13.59
C VAL A 258 8.63 -6.24 -12.96
N PRO A 259 7.98 -7.34 -12.56
CA PRO A 259 8.69 -8.46 -11.92
C PRO A 259 9.80 -9.05 -12.77
N GLY A 260 9.59 -9.22 -14.07
CA GLY A 260 10.61 -9.74 -15.00
C GLY A 260 11.85 -8.84 -15.13
N ASN A 261 11.72 -7.57 -14.81
CA ASN A 261 12.79 -6.56 -14.87
C ASN A 261 13.38 -6.19 -13.50
N THR A 262 12.78 -6.69 -12.41
CA THR A 262 13.25 -6.45 -11.04
C THR A 262 14.62 -7.10 -10.83
N LYS A 263 15.56 -6.37 -10.20
CA LYS A 263 16.95 -6.80 -9.97
C LYS A 263 17.32 -6.93 -8.50
N VAL A 264 16.49 -6.39 -7.60
CA VAL A 264 16.70 -6.52 -6.16
C VAL A 264 15.94 -7.75 -5.62
N PRO A 265 16.41 -8.39 -4.55
CA PRO A 265 15.68 -9.43 -3.87
C PRO A 265 14.30 -8.95 -3.44
N VAL A 266 13.28 -9.80 -3.58
CA VAL A 266 11.92 -9.52 -3.14
C VAL A 266 11.43 -10.62 -2.21
N TYR A 267 10.93 -10.24 -1.05
CA TYR A 267 10.21 -11.12 -0.17
C TYR A 267 8.71 -10.86 -0.33
N ILE A 268 8.01 -11.84 -0.89
CA ILE A 268 6.56 -11.80 -1.10
C ILE A 268 5.90 -12.65 -0.02
N ILE A 269 4.97 -12.07 0.71
CA ILE A 269 4.11 -12.80 1.65
C ILE A 269 2.67 -12.64 1.17
N ASP A 270 1.96 -13.74 1.06
CA ASP A 270 0.54 -13.73 0.71
C ASP A 270 -0.21 -14.83 1.48
N ALA A 271 -1.49 -14.98 1.24
CA ALA A 271 -2.37 -15.82 2.03
C ALA A 271 -3.26 -16.70 1.15
N TRP A 272 -3.54 -17.93 1.62
CA TRP A 272 -4.48 -18.83 0.94
C TRP A 272 -5.88 -18.23 0.76
N TYR A 273 -6.28 -17.32 1.65
CA TYR A 273 -7.59 -16.69 1.66
C TYR A 273 -7.54 -15.21 1.26
N ASP A 274 -6.44 -14.78 0.59
CA ASP A 274 -6.30 -13.42 0.05
C ASP A 274 -6.83 -13.34 -1.38
N HIS A 275 -7.43 -12.21 -1.71
CA HIS A 275 -7.92 -11.95 -3.06
C HIS A 275 -6.80 -11.64 -4.07
N HIS A 276 -5.60 -11.30 -3.60
CA HIS A 276 -4.41 -11.13 -4.44
C HIS A 276 -3.61 -12.43 -4.61
N PHE A 277 -3.93 -13.50 -3.90
CA PHE A 277 -3.16 -14.75 -3.88
C PHE A 277 -2.72 -15.23 -5.27
N GLY A 278 -3.68 -15.38 -6.21
CA GLY A 278 -3.34 -15.82 -7.57
C GLY A 278 -2.47 -14.82 -8.33
N SER A 279 -2.62 -13.52 -8.06
CA SER A 279 -1.78 -12.46 -8.61
C SER A 279 -0.37 -12.51 -8.04
N ALA A 280 -0.21 -12.72 -6.73
CA ALA A 280 1.09 -12.82 -6.07
C ALA A 280 1.91 -14.02 -6.57
N ILE A 281 1.26 -15.18 -6.76
CA ILE A 281 1.92 -16.35 -7.38
C ILE A 281 2.40 -16.03 -8.79
N ASN A 282 1.55 -15.42 -9.62
CA ASN A 282 1.93 -15.04 -10.98
C ASN A 282 3.10 -14.04 -10.96
N THR A 283 3.10 -13.09 -10.03
CA THR A 283 4.16 -12.11 -9.84
C THR A 283 5.49 -12.77 -9.51
N TYR A 284 5.51 -13.68 -8.53
CA TYR A 284 6.72 -14.45 -8.19
C TYR A 284 7.20 -15.30 -9.37
N ALA A 285 6.29 -15.98 -10.06
CA ALA A 285 6.62 -16.78 -11.23
C ALA A 285 7.24 -15.95 -12.37
N SER A 286 6.88 -14.67 -12.48
CA SER A 286 7.37 -13.74 -13.51
C SER A 286 8.73 -13.10 -13.18
N LEU A 287 9.25 -13.26 -11.96
CA LEU A 287 10.62 -12.83 -11.63
C LEU A 287 11.64 -13.56 -12.53
N SER A 288 12.74 -12.90 -12.87
CA SER A 288 13.85 -13.57 -13.55
C SER A 288 14.44 -14.67 -12.66
N GLU A 289 15.05 -15.70 -13.24
CA GLU A 289 15.69 -16.77 -12.46
C GLU A 289 16.81 -16.23 -11.55
N GLU A 290 17.53 -15.21 -11.99
CA GLU A 290 18.54 -14.52 -11.19
C GLU A 290 17.91 -13.86 -9.95
N THR A 291 16.80 -13.14 -10.13
CA THR A 291 16.09 -12.49 -9.01
C THR A 291 15.46 -13.50 -8.09
N LYS A 292 14.84 -14.58 -8.62
CA LYS A 292 14.24 -15.67 -7.84
C LYS A 292 15.25 -16.35 -6.92
N ALA A 293 16.51 -16.53 -7.37
CA ALA A 293 17.55 -17.17 -6.57
C ALA A 293 17.82 -16.46 -5.23
N HIS A 294 17.40 -15.20 -5.11
CA HIS A 294 17.57 -14.36 -3.92
C HIS A 294 16.23 -13.79 -3.41
N SER A 295 15.12 -14.39 -3.80
CA SER A 295 13.77 -13.94 -3.45
C SER A 295 12.97 -15.08 -2.82
N TRP A 296 11.96 -14.73 -2.03
CA TRP A 296 11.13 -15.69 -1.30
C TRP A 296 9.65 -15.42 -1.54
N LEU A 297 8.87 -16.48 -1.49
CA LEU A 297 7.41 -16.44 -1.49
C LEU A 297 6.89 -17.33 -0.36
N ASP A 298 6.27 -16.69 0.63
CA ASP A 298 5.62 -17.38 1.74
C ASP A 298 4.10 -17.23 1.63
N ILE A 299 3.40 -18.37 1.74
CA ILE A 299 1.95 -18.42 1.68
C ILE A 299 1.44 -19.05 2.99
N GLY A 300 0.71 -18.25 3.76
CA GLY A 300 0.19 -18.69 5.05
C GLY A 300 -1.33 -18.90 5.09
N CYS A 301 -1.82 -19.51 6.17
CA CYS A 301 -3.25 -19.74 6.38
C CYS A 301 -3.94 -18.56 7.04
N TRP A 302 -3.84 -17.41 6.42
CA TRP A 302 -4.49 -16.16 6.79
C TRP A 302 -5.23 -15.54 5.61
N ASN A 303 -5.79 -14.34 5.80
CA ASN A 303 -6.47 -13.56 4.78
C ASN A 303 -5.81 -12.16 4.66
N HIS A 304 -6.38 -11.28 3.85
CA HIS A 304 -5.86 -9.94 3.61
C HIS A 304 -5.63 -9.10 4.86
N MET A 305 -6.39 -9.32 5.92
CA MET A 305 -6.39 -8.51 7.14
C MET A 305 -5.71 -9.21 8.33
N SER A 306 -5.33 -10.47 8.22
CA SER A 306 -4.82 -11.27 9.33
C SER A 306 -3.43 -11.85 9.10
N GLN A 307 -2.72 -11.42 8.04
CA GLN A 307 -1.31 -11.75 7.85
C GLN A 307 -0.46 -11.05 8.93
N PRO A 308 0.75 -11.51 9.19
CA PRO A 308 1.69 -10.80 10.04
C PRO A 308 1.89 -9.37 9.54
N CYS A 309 1.80 -8.38 10.42
CA CYS A 309 1.94 -6.97 10.06
C CYS A 309 3.39 -6.61 9.72
N ILE A 310 4.32 -7.36 10.33
CA ILE A 310 5.76 -7.24 10.14
C ILE A 310 6.26 -8.64 9.79
N ALA A 311 6.96 -8.77 8.67
CA ALA A 311 7.42 -10.08 8.24
C ALA A 311 8.45 -10.66 9.20
N TRP A 312 8.30 -11.92 9.45
CA TRP A 312 9.20 -12.73 10.24
C TRP A 312 10.16 -13.48 9.33
N GLY A 313 11.43 -13.37 9.60
CA GLY A 313 12.40 -14.34 9.10
C GLY A 313 12.38 -15.59 9.94
#